data_ce7de53319297fd7fb459924f056c028
#
_entry.id   ce7de53319297fd7fb459924f056c028
#
_cell.length_a   1.000
_cell.length_b   1.000
_cell.length_c   1.000
_cell.angle_alpha   90.00
_cell.angle_beta   90.00
_cell.angle_gamma   90.00
#
_symmetry.space_group_name_H-M   'P 1'
#
loop_
_entity.id
_entity.type
_entity.pdbx_description
1 polymer ?
#
loop_
_entity_poly.entity_id
_entity_poly.type
_entity_poly.pdbx_seq_one_letter_code
_entity_poly.pdbx_strand_id
1 'polypeptide(L)'
;VNRVRAGKRLAPVRWPGGARCAFAFSFDCDHETFEMGAGGGAIGRLAWGEFGRRTGVPRILDVLGKHDLNASFFVPAVAGLIEPDALKSITEADHEIGVHGWIHENTSLLKRDVEKDLMLRARDALSAMTGTMPVGHRSANWDLSENTIDLVAELGFAYDSSMMADDSCYELLSNGKPTGVVE
;
A
#
# COMPACT_ATOMS: atom_id res chain seq x y z
N VAL A 1 23.29 -8.75 -13.03
CA VAL A 1 21.92 -8.75 -12.52
C VAL A 1 21.16 -7.63 -13.22
N ASN A 2 20.09 -7.94 -13.93
CA ASN A 2 19.25 -6.92 -14.55
C ASN A 2 18.45 -6.22 -13.44
N ARG A 3 18.77 -4.94 -13.18
CA ARG A 3 18.12 -4.12 -12.16
C ARG A 3 16.94 -3.29 -12.71
N VAL A 4 16.68 -3.36 -14.02
CA VAL A 4 15.54 -2.66 -14.61
C VAL A 4 14.25 -3.36 -14.19
N ARG A 5 13.36 -2.64 -13.55
CA ARG A 5 12.06 -3.13 -13.07
C ARG A 5 10.88 -2.53 -13.83
N ALA A 6 11.06 -1.37 -14.44
CA ALA A 6 10.01 -0.73 -15.24
C ALA A 6 9.99 -1.32 -16.66
N GLY A 7 8.84 -1.82 -17.06
CA GLY A 7 8.54 -2.32 -18.40
C GLY A 7 7.85 -1.27 -19.29
N LYS A 8 6.98 -1.71 -20.16
CA LYS A 8 6.22 -0.83 -21.06
C LYS A 8 5.13 -0.06 -20.32
N ARG A 9 4.80 1.12 -20.83
CA ARG A 9 3.61 1.86 -20.40
C ARG A 9 2.33 1.08 -20.73
N LEU A 10 1.37 1.14 -19.82
CA LEU A 10 0.09 0.45 -19.90
C LEU A 10 -1.09 1.42 -20.04
N ALA A 11 -0.86 2.62 -20.58
CA ALA A 11 -1.91 3.60 -20.76
C ALA A 11 -3.05 3.01 -21.62
N PRO A 12 -4.29 3.00 -21.14
CA PRO A 12 -5.42 2.46 -21.90
C PRO A 12 -5.73 3.37 -23.09
N VAL A 13 -6.18 2.77 -24.20
CA VAL A 13 -6.63 3.52 -25.38
C VAL A 13 -7.88 4.36 -25.05
N ARG A 14 -8.71 3.86 -24.12
CA ARG A 14 -9.88 4.56 -23.58
C ARG A 14 -10.04 4.21 -22.11
N TRP A 15 -10.32 5.22 -21.30
CA TRP A 15 -10.69 5.02 -19.91
C TRP A 15 -12.13 4.50 -19.79
N PRO A 16 -12.46 3.76 -18.71
CA PRO A 16 -13.82 3.32 -18.44
C PRO A 16 -14.83 4.48 -18.48
N GLY A 17 -16.05 4.20 -18.93
CA GLY A 17 -17.10 5.21 -19.02
C GLY A 17 -16.86 6.32 -20.08
N GLY A 18 -15.84 6.18 -20.92
CA GLY A 18 -15.48 7.22 -21.91
C GLY A 18 -14.74 8.42 -21.29
N ALA A 19 -14.23 8.29 -20.07
CA ALA A 19 -13.45 9.34 -19.42
C ALA A 19 -12.18 9.69 -20.21
N ARG A 20 -11.77 10.95 -20.13
CA ARG A 20 -10.59 11.47 -20.84
C ARG A 20 -9.30 11.20 -20.07
N CYS A 21 -9.39 11.05 -18.76
CA CYS A 21 -8.29 10.75 -17.85
C CYS A 21 -8.82 9.96 -16.64
N ALA A 22 -7.94 9.34 -15.89
CA ALA A 22 -8.22 8.80 -14.58
C ALA A 22 -7.36 9.53 -13.55
N PHE A 23 -7.86 9.63 -12.33
CA PHE A 23 -7.16 10.19 -11.19
C PHE A 23 -7.30 9.22 -10.01
N ALA A 24 -6.18 8.87 -9.39
CA ALA A 24 -6.17 8.02 -8.22
C ALA A 24 -5.72 8.81 -7.00
N PHE A 25 -6.51 8.75 -5.93
CA PHE A 25 -6.12 9.23 -4.61
C PHE A 25 -5.64 8.06 -3.77
N SER A 26 -4.49 8.21 -3.12
CA SER A 26 -4.01 7.22 -2.17
C SER A 26 -3.42 7.87 -0.93
N PHE A 27 -3.53 7.17 0.19
CA PHE A 27 -3.07 7.64 1.49
C PHE A 27 -2.35 6.51 2.22
N ASP A 28 -1.23 6.81 2.85
CA ASP A 28 -0.53 5.88 3.72
C ASP A 28 -1.01 6.11 5.17
N CYS A 29 -1.42 5.04 5.82
CA CYS A 29 -1.96 5.05 7.18
C CYS A 29 -0.96 4.47 8.18
N ASP A 30 0.24 5.03 8.19
CA ASP A 30 1.35 4.53 9.00
C ASP A 30 1.07 4.61 10.49
N HIS A 31 0.42 5.69 10.92
CA HIS A 31 0.12 5.94 12.32
C HIS A 31 1.39 5.77 13.18
N GLU A 32 1.27 5.13 14.34
CA GLU A 32 2.39 4.87 15.24
C GLU A 32 3.40 3.85 14.68
N THR A 33 3.00 3.05 13.67
CA THR A 33 3.87 2.00 13.12
C THR A 33 5.08 2.56 12.40
N PHE A 34 5.05 3.80 11.91
CA PHE A 34 6.23 4.49 11.37
C PHE A 34 7.39 4.53 12.39
N GLU A 35 7.11 4.91 13.63
CA GLU A 35 8.11 4.92 14.71
C GLU A 35 8.43 3.51 15.20
N MET A 36 7.41 2.66 15.34
CA MET A 36 7.56 1.29 15.84
C MET A 36 8.38 0.41 14.87
N GLY A 37 8.12 0.51 13.56
CA GLY A 37 8.84 -0.24 12.53
C GLY A 37 10.31 0.12 12.44
N ALA A 38 10.66 1.35 12.80
CA ALA A 38 12.04 1.78 12.94
C ALA A 38 12.69 1.31 14.27
N GLY A 39 11.97 0.55 15.10
CA GLY A 39 12.44 0.10 16.43
C GLY A 39 12.44 1.21 17.47
N GLY A 40 11.75 2.32 17.20
CA GLY A 40 11.64 3.46 18.11
C GLY A 40 10.42 3.36 19.03
N GLY A 41 10.43 4.20 20.07
CA GLY A 41 9.36 4.30 21.06
C GLY A 41 9.27 5.72 21.64
N ALA A 42 9.77 6.71 20.91
CA ALA A 42 9.76 8.10 21.35
C ALA A 42 8.32 8.62 21.42
N ILE A 43 7.86 8.97 22.64
CA ILE A 43 6.46 9.36 22.92
C ILE A 43 5.97 10.48 21.98
N GLY A 44 6.81 11.48 21.71
CA GLY A 44 6.45 12.58 20.80
C GLY A 44 6.21 12.12 19.37
N ARG A 45 6.99 11.17 18.85
CA ARG A 45 6.82 10.60 17.52
C ARG A 45 5.65 9.64 17.43
N LEU A 46 5.40 8.86 18.48
CA LEU A 46 4.18 8.05 18.57
C LEU A 46 2.93 8.95 18.56
N ALA A 47 2.96 10.07 19.27
CA ALA A 47 1.84 11.03 19.26
C ALA A 47 1.58 11.66 17.86
N TRP A 48 2.59 11.80 17.01
CA TRP A 48 2.35 12.18 15.60
C TRP A 48 1.57 11.11 14.84
N GLY A 49 1.90 9.85 15.06
CA GLY A 49 1.15 8.72 14.51
C GLY A 49 -0.31 8.73 14.96
N GLU A 50 -0.55 8.97 16.26
CA GLU A 50 -1.91 9.10 16.80
C GLU A 50 -2.72 10.21 16.11
N PHE A 51 -2.11 11.33 15.73
CA PHE A 51 -2.80 12.38 14.99
C PHE A 51 -3.40 11.85 13.69
N GLY A 52 -2.68 10.99 12.97
CA GLY A 52 -3.15 10.37 11.73
C GLY A 52 -4.50 9.68 11.91
N ARG A 53 -4.58 8.73 12.84
CA ARG A 53 -5.80 7.96 13.09
C ARG A 53 -6.92 8.77 13.78
N ARG A 54 -6.59 9.68 14.69
CA ARG A 54 -7.58 10.46 15.48
C ARG A 54 -8.16 11.65 14.72
N THR A 55 -7.40 12.22 13.79
CA THR A 55 -7.75 13.49 13.15
C THR A 55 -7.58 13.45 11.63
N GLY A 56 -6.46 12.91 11.13
CA GLY A 56 -6.14 12.90 9.71
C GLY A 56 -7.13 12.07 8.89
N VAL A 57 -7.25 10.79 9.21
CA VAL A 57 -8.17 9.87 8.51
C VAL A 57 -9.61 10.36 8.55
N PRO A 58 -10.21 10.73 9.71
CA PRO A 58 -11.57 11.27 9.72
C PRO A 58 -11.78 12.50 8.81
N ARG A 59 -10.81 13.41 8.77
CA ARG A 59 -10.88 14.59 7.88
C ARG A 59 -10.79 14.22 6.41
N ILE A 60 -9.92 13.27 6.06
CA ILE A 60 -9.80 12.77 4.68
C ILE A 60 -11.11 12.13 4.25
N LEU A 61 -11.68 11.25 5.07
CA LEU A 61 -12.97 10.60 4.80
C LEU A 61 -14.10 11.61 4.62
N ASP A 62 -14.16 12.65 5.46
CA ASP A 62 -15.14 13.74 5.33
C ASP A 62 -15.01 14.48 3.98
N VAL A 63 -13.78 14.77 3.55
CA VAL A 63 -13.53 15.43 2.25
C VAL A 63 -13.91 14.52 1.09
N LEU A 64 -13.46 13.24 1.11
CA LEU A 64 -13.76 12.28 0.06
C LEU A 64 -15.27 12.07 -0.06
N GLY A 65 -15.99 11.90 1.06
CA GLY A 65 -17.44 11.71 1.08
C GLY A 65 -18.21 12.95 0.58
N LYS A 66 -17.75 14.18 0.87
CA LYS A 66 -18.34 15.41 0.33
C LYS A 66 -18.27 15.53 -1.20
N HIS A 67 -17.28 14.90 -1.80
CA HIS A 67 -17.04 14.98 -3.24
C HIS A 67 -17.38 13.68 -3.98
N ASP A 68 -17.92 12.67 -3.29
CA ASP A 68 -18.24 11.35 -3.85
C ASP A 68 -17.01 10.71 -4.54
N LEU A 69 -15.89 10.71 -3.82
CA LEU A 69 -14.60 10.20 -4.32
C LEU A 69 -14.17 8.97 -3.55
N ASN A 70 -13.73 7.94 -4.28
CA ASN A 70 -13.07 6.78 -3.71
C ASN A 70 -11.54 6.97 -3.68
N ALA A 71 -10.89 6.27 -2.76
CA ALA A 71 -9.44 6.30 -2.59
C ALA A 71 -8.92 4.93 -2.16
N SER A 72 -7.61 4.73 -2.29
CA SER A 72 -6.90 3.58 -1.75
C SER A 72 -6.13 3.98 -0.50
N PHE A 73 -6.27 3.22 0.58
CA PHE A 73 -5.55 3.42 1.82
C PHE A 73 -4.56 2.28 2.03
N PHE A 74 -3.28 2.58 2.01
CA PHE A 74 -2.23 1.61 2.28
C PHE A 74 -1.95 1.56 3.78
N VAL A 75 -2.19 0.40 4.39
CA VAL A 75 -2.22 0.25 5.84
C VAL A 75 -1.20 -0.79 6.28
N PRO A 76 -0.24 -0.45 7.15
CA PRO A 76 0.51 -1.46 7.89
C PRO A 76 -0.45 -2.27 8.75
N ALA A 77 -0.38 -3.60 8.70
CA ALA A 77 -1.39 -4.44 9.37
C ALA A 77 -1.46 -4.17 10.88
N VAL A 78 -0.32 -3.87 11.52
CA VAL A 78 -0.26 -3.51 12.95
C VAL A 78 -1.01 -2.20 13.22
N ALA A 79 -1.02 -1.23 12.30
CA ALA A 79 -1.82 -0.02 12.46
C ALA A 79 -3.32 -0.35 12.53
N GLY A 80 -3.80 -1.25 11.67
CA GLY A 80 -5.18 -1.76 11.74
C GLY A 80 -5.49 -2.54 13.02
N LEU A 81 -4.51 -3.27 13.59
CA LEU A 81 -4.67 -3.97 14.86
C LEU A 81 -4.71 -3.02 16.07
N ILE A 82 -3.95 -1.92 16.03
CA ILE A 82 -3.96 -0.89 17.07
C ILE A 82 -5.28 -0.12 17.08
N GLU A 83 -5.81 0.20 15.90
CA GLU A 83 -7.03 1.02 15.77
C GLU A 83 -8.01 0.40 14.75
N PRO A 84 -8.72 -0.67 15.14
CA PRO A 84 -9.68 -1.34 14.26
C PRO A 84 -10.81 -0.42 13.78
N ASP A 85 -11.21 0.57 14.60
CA ASP A 85 -12.30 1.49 14.25
C ASP A 85 -11.92 2.45 13.12
N ALA A 86 -10.64 2.87 13.03
CA ALA A 86 -10.16 3.65 11.90
C ALA A 86 -10.20 2.83 10.60
N LEU A 87 -9.72 1.58 10.64
CA LEU A 87 -9.76 0.66 9.49
C LEU A 87 -11.20 0.40 9.05
N LYS A 88 -12.11 0.16 10.02
CA LYS A 88 -13.53 -0.03 9.76
C LYS A 88 -14.17 1.18 9.10
N SER A 89 -13.86 2.40 9.56
CA SER A 89 -14.40 3.64 8.99
C SER A 89 -14.01 3.81 7.52
N ILE A 90 -12.79 3.41 7.14
CA ILE A 90 -12.31 3.45 5.75
C ILE A 90 -13.10 2.45 4.89
N THR A 91 -13.30 1.21 5.37
CA THR A 91 -14.02 0.18 4.61
C THR A 91 -15.52 0.44 4.51
N GLU A 92 -16.16 0.97 5.58
CA GLU A 92 -17.58 1.35 5.56
C GLU A 92 -17.87 2.53 4.62
N ALA A 93 -16.85 3.35 4.32
CA ALA A 93 -16.94 4.41 3.32
C ALA A 93 -16.59 3.95 1.89
N ASP A 94 -16.52 2.63 1.65
CA ASP A 94 -16.29 2.00 0.34
C ASP A 94 -14.93 2.37 -0.29
N HIS A 95 -13.90 2.53 0.55
CA HIS A 95 -12.53 2.75 0.10
C HIS A 95 -11.72 1.47 0.09
N GLU A 96 -10.73 1.41 -0.79
CA GLU A 96 -9.82 0.27 -0.90
C GLU A 96 -8.80 0.25 0.25
N ILE A 97 -8.50 -0.95 0.76
CA ILE A 97 -7.36 -1.20 1.64
C ILE A 97 -6.28 -1.96 0.89
N GLY A 98 -5.08 -1.37 0.83
CA GLY A 98 -3.86 -1.99 0.32
C GLY A 98 -2.90 -2.36 1.45
N VAL A 99 -1.96 -3.26 1.15
CA VAL A 99 -0.90 -3.67 2.10
C VAL A 99 0.22 -2.65 2.13
N HIS A 100 0.65 -2.23 3.33
CA HIS A 100 1.81 -1.33 3.57
C HIS A 100 2.83 -1.93 4.54
N GLY A 101 3.13 -3.22 4.37
CA GLY A 101 3.95 -3.98 5.29
C GLY A 101 3.17 -4.48 6.52
N TRP A 102 3.89 -5.16 7.42
CA TRP A 102 3.33 -5.65 8.68
C TRP A 102 3.30 -4.54 9.74
N ILE A 103 4.44 -3.88 10.00
CA ILE A 103 4.64 -2.86 11.02
C ILE A 103 5.39 -1.63 10.45
N HIS A 104 5.28 -1.38 9.14
CA HIS A 104 6.05 -0.36 8.45
C HIS A 104 7.56 -0.61 8.50
N GLU A 105 7.97 -1.87 8.39
CA GLU A 105 9.37 -2.30 8.38
C GLU A 105 10.13 -1.80 7.17
N ASN A 106 11.45 -1.62 7.31
CA ASN A 106 12.31 -1.27 6.18
C ASN A 106 12.55 -2.51 5.30
N THR A 107 11.81 -2.60 4.22
CA THR A 107 11.75 -3.75 3.33
C THR A 107 13.10 -4.06 2.67
N SER A 108 13.90 -3.03 2.32
CA SER A 108 15.20 -3.21 1.66
C SER A 108 16.24 -3.95 2.50
N LEU A 109 16.04 -4.03 3.81
CA LEU A 109 16.94 -4.72 4.74
C LEU A 109 16.53 -6.17 5.00
N LEU A 110 15.39 -6.63 4.47
CA LEU A 110 14.84 -7.94 4.75
C LEU A 110 15.42 -9.02 3.84
N LYS A 111 15.57 -10.22 4.41
CA LYS A 111 15.79 -11.42 3.60
C LYS A 111 14.47 -11.85 2.96
N ARG A 112 14.56 -12.53 1.81
CA ARG A 112 13.40 -12.92 1.02
C ARG A 112 12.33 -13.69 1.81
N ASP A 113 12.74 -14.64 2.63
CA ASP A 113 11.83 -15.48 3.44
C ASP A 113 11.10 -14.66 4.51
N VAL A 114 11.80 -13.73 5.16
CA VAL A 114 11.22 -12.82 6.15
C VAL A 114 10.26 -11.84 5.49
N GLU A 115 10.67 -11.23 4.39
CA GLU A 115 9.82 -10.31 3.61
C GLU A 115 8.53 -10.98 3.16
N LYS A 116 8.64 -12.21 2.62
CA LYS A 116 7.47 -13.00 2.20
C LYS A 116 6.53 -13.30 3.37
N ASP A 117 7.06 -13.72 4.52
CA ASP A 117 6.26 -13.99 5.72
C ASP A 117 5.52 -12.74 6.19
N LEU A 118 6.19 -11.59 6.24
CA LEU A 118 5.58 -10.34 6.66
C LEU A 118 4.50 -9.85 5.69
N MET A 119 4.73 -9.95 4.36
CA MET A 119 3.72 -9.63 3.35
C MET A 119 2.47 -10.53 3.49
N LEU A 120 2.64 -11.84 3.63
CA LEU A 120 1.54 -12.77 3.82
C LEU A 120 0.77 -12.47 5.10
N ARG A 121 1.49 -12.30 6.20
CA ARG A 121 0.90 -11.98 7.51
C ARG A 121 0.11 -10.67 7.46
N ALA A 122 0.65 -9.64 6.81
CA ALA A 122 -0.03 -8.36 6.66
C ALA A 122 -1.30 -8.50 5.83
N ARG A 123 -1.22 -9.14 4.66
CA ARG A 123 -2.38 -9.37 3.79
C ARG A 123 -3.49 -10.16 4.48
N ASP A 124 -3.11 -11.26 5.14
CA ASP A 124 -4.09 -12.14 5.80
C ASP A 124 -4.75 -11.45 7.00
N ALA A 125 -3.99 -10.68 7.78
CA ALA A 125 -4.54 -9.89 8.89
C ALA A 125 -5.51 -8.80 8.40
N LEU A 126 -5.12 -8.03 7.38
CA LEU A 126 -5.99 -7.02 6.78
C LEU A 126 -7.25 -7.65 6.18
N SER A 127 -7.12 -8.78 5.49
CA SER A 127 -8.27 -9.52 4.96
C SER A 127 -9.20 -9.99 6.07
N ALA A 128 -8.67 -10.50 7.16
CA ALA A 128 -9.49 -10.94 8.31
C ALA A 128 -10.23 -9.77 8.99
N MET A 129 -9.61 -8.58 9.06
CA MET A 129 -10.19 -7.40 9.68
C MET A 129 -11.25 -6.71 8.79
N THR A 130 -11.06 -6.74 7.47
CA THR A 130 -11.92 -6.01 6.51
C THR A 130 -12.94 -6.89 5.80
N GLY A 131 -12.76 -8.21 5.83
CA GLY A 131 -13.55 -9.16 5.05
C GLY A 131 -13.22 -9.19 3.56
N THR A 132 -12.23 -8.40 3.10
CA THR A 132 -11.83 -8.29 1.69
C THR A 132 -10.34 -8.53 1.56
N MET A 133 -9.94 -9.37 0.60
CA MET A 133 -8.53 -9.62 0.33
C MET A 133 -7.87 -8.41 -0.34
N PRO A 134 -6.84 -7.79 0.25
CA PRO A 134 -6.11 -6.70 -0.39
C PRO A 134 -5.46 -7.15 -1.71
N VAL A 135 -5.63 -6.38 -2.76
CA VAL A 135 -5.06 -6.64 -4.08
C VAL A 135 -3.92 -5.68 -4.44
N GLY A 136 -3.79 -4.57 -3.72
CA GLY A 136 -2.73 -3.58 -3.88
C GLY A 136 -1.65 -3.72 -2.81
N HIS A 137 -0.42 -3.44 -3.21
CA HIS A 137 0.74 -3.39 -2.33
C HIS A 137 1.46 -2.05 -2.48
N ARG A 138 1.99 -1.53 -1.37
CA ARG A 138 2.96 -0.44 -1.33
C ARG A 138 3.98 -0.74 -0.26
N SER A 139 5.25 -0.75 -0.63
CA SER A 139 6.34 -0.89 0.35
C SER A 139 6.43 0.30 1.29
N ALA A 140 6.67 0.05 2.57
CA ALA A 140 6.97 1.09 3.54
C ALA A 140 8.14 1.97 3.06
N ASN A 141 8.00 3.29 3.21
CA ASN A 141 8.97 4.29 2.70
C ASN A 141 9.25 4.22 1.19
N TRP A 142 8.41 3.54 0.39
CA TRP A 142 8.70 3.21 -1.03
C TRP A 142 10.05 2.52 -1.23
N ASP A 143 10.50 1.80 -0.21
CA ASP A 143 11.80 1.14 -0.19
C ASP A 143 11.63 -0.36 -0.47
N LEU A 144 12.26 -0.84 -1.52
CA LEU A 144 12.11 -2.20 -1.99
C LEU A 144 13.41 -2.98 -1.84
N SER A 145 13.32 -4.25 -1.48
CA SER A 145 14.42 -5.20 -1.60
C SER A 145 14.59 -5.65 -3.07
N GLU A 146 15.64 -6.39 -3.33
CA GLU A 146 15.81 -7.02 -4.64
C GLU A 146 14.73 -8.09 -4.94
N ASN A 147 13.99 -8.54 -3.92
CA ASN A 147 12.99 -9.60 -4.01
C ASN A 147 11.55 -9.10 -4.06
N THR A 148 11.30 -7.85 -3.67
CA THR A 148 9.94 -7.32 -3.47
C THR A 148 9.05 -7.53 -4.68
N ILE A 149 9.51 -7.18 -5.88
CA ILE A 149 8.70 -7.30 -7.11
C ILE A 149 8.36 -8.77 -7.42
N ASP A 150 9.31 -9.67 -7.21
CA ASP A 150 9.08 -11.10 -7.40
C ASP A 150 8.06 -11.64 -6.39
N LEU A 151 8.11 -11.16 -5.15
CA LEU A 151 7.18 -11.55 -4.10
C LEU A 151 5.77 -11.00 -4.33
N VAL A 152 5.67 -9.74 -4.74
CA VAL A 152 4.38 -9.12 -5.10
C VAL A 152 3.69 -9.92 -6.19
N ALA A 153 4.43 -10.32 -7.24
CA ALA A 153 3.90 -11.17 -8.31
C ALA A 153 3.58 -12.60 -7.82
N GLU A 154 4.49 -13.23 -7.07
CA GLU A 154 4.31 -14.58 -6.53
C GLU A 154 3.08 -14.69 -5.62
N LEU A 155 2.83 -13.66 -4.83
CA LEU A 155 1.71 -13.59 -3.90
C LEU A 155 0.39 -13.15 -4.56
N GLY A 156 0.42 -12.81 -5.85
CA GLY A 156 -0.78 -12.52 -6.63
C GLY A 156 -1.38 -11.16 -6.37
N PHE A 157 -0.59 -10.16 -5.97
CA PHE A 157 -1.05 -8.77 -5.97
C PHE A 157 -1.31 -8.30 -7.41
N ALA A 158 -2.36 -7.52 -7.60
CA ALA A 158 -2.73 -6.99 -8.90
C ALA A 158 -1.86 -5.80 -9.30
N TYR A 159 -1.47 -4.98 -8.33
CA TYR A 159 -0.64 -3.81 -8.55
C TYR A 159 0.29 -3.53 -7.36
N ASP A 160 1.36 -2.83 -7.65
CA ASP A 160 2.26 -2.20 -6.69
C ASP A 160 2.19 -0.67 -6.84
N SER A 161 2.48 0.06 -5.81
CA SER A 161 2.48 1.53 -5.83
C SER A 161 3.70 2.09 -5.09
N SER A 162 4.86 1.48 -5.31
CA SER A 162 6.10 1.82 -4.59
C SER A 162 7.13 2.50 -5.46
N MET A 163 7.13 2.25 -6.78
CA MET A 163 8.15 2.75 -7.69
C MET A 163 7.69 4.02 -8.40
N MET A 164 8.64 4.86 -8.77
CA MET A 164 8.39 6.17 -9.40
C MET A 164 9.15 6.30 -10.71
N ALA A 165 9.03 5.28 -11.59
CA ALA A 165 9.81 5.26 -12.82
C ALA A 165 9.12 5.94 -14.00
N ASP A 166 7.82 6.23 -13.91
CA ASP A 166 7.03 6.89 -14.96
C ASP A 166 5.89 7.72 -14.32
N ASP A 167 5.30 8.60 -15.09
CA ASP A 167 4.09 9.37 -14.77
C ASP A 167 2.79 8.69 -15.26
N SER A 168 2.89 7.50 -15.79
CA SER A 168 1.80 6.65 -16.28
C SER A 168 1.99 5.24 -15.77
N CYS A 169 0.91 4.51 -15.58
CA CYS A 169 0.99 3.10 -15.22
C CYS A 169 1.91 2.33 -16.16
N TYR A 170 2.70 1.46 -15.61
CA TYR A 170 3.62 0.61 -16.37
C TYR A 170 3.69 -0.80 -15.80
N GLU A 171 4.16 -1.71 -16.63
CA GLU A 171 4.35 -3.11 -16.27
C GLU A 171 5.59 -3.29 -15.41
N LEU A 172 5.50 -4.05 -14.33
CA LEU A 172 6.67 -4.43 -13.54
C LEU A 172 7.39 -5.63 -14.15
N LEU A 173 8.72 -5.55 -14.16
CA LEU A 173 9.59 -6.59 -14.68
C LEU A 173 10.35 -7.32 -13.54
N SER A 174 10.42 -8.64 -13.64
CA SER A 174 11.38 -9.46 -12.93
C SER A 174 12.35 -10.13 -13.91
N ASN A 175 13.65 -9.93 -13.69
CA ASN A 175 14.69 -10.47 -14.56
C ASN A 175 14.45 -10.18 -16.06
N GLY A 176 13.93 -8.99 -16.37
CA GLY A 176 13.62 -8.55 -17.72
C GLY A 176 12.37 -9.17 -18.34
N LYS A 177 11.56 -9.89 -17.57
CA LYS A 177 10.28 -10.49 -18.01
C LYS A 177 9.10 -9.81 -17.32
N PRO A 178 7.98 -9.62 -18.02
CA PRO A 178 6.74 -9.18 -17.43
C PRO A 178 6.30 -10.04 -16.25
N THR A 179 5.83 -9.39 -15.17
CA THR A 179 5.29 -10.09 -14.00
C THR A 179 3.78 -10.21 -14.03
N GLY A 180 3.10 -9.39 -14.82
CA GLY A 180 1.65 -9.23 -14.78
C GLY A 180 1.17 -8.24 -13.72
N VAL A 181 2.08 -7.70 -12.90
CA VAL A 181 1.78 -6.67 -11.90
C VAL A 181 1.93 -5.29 -12.54
N VAL A 182 1.04 -4.39 -12.23
CA VAL A 182 1.02 -2.98 -12.68
C VAL A 182 1.58 -2.10 -11.59
N GLU A 183 2.37 -1.09 -11.99
CA GLU A 183 2.80 0.01 -11.13
C GLU A 183 2.03 1.29 -11.48
#